data_4d6997c909f675616e0f8297c379a93b
#
_entry.id   4d6997c909f675616e0f8297c379a93b
#
_cell.length_a   1.000
_cell.length_b   1.000
_cell.length_c   1.000
_cell.angle_alpha   90.00
_cell.angle_beta   90.00
_cell.angle_gamma   90.00
#
_symmetry.space_group_name_H-M   'P 1'
#
loop_
_entity.id
_entity.type
_entity.pdbx_description
1 polymer ?
#
loop_
_entity_poly.entity_id
_entity_poly.type
_entity_poly.pdbx_seq_one_letter_code
_entity_poly.pdbx_strand_id
1 'polypeptide(L)'
;MWETFEYFSGYGFNKSHAISYSILSYQCAWLLNYYQSEWLAAFLDKEPETKKEKAINIAKSFGMKIESLDVNSSGRVWEISPDGSTLIQPLSSIKGLGEAAIEQIISNRPFEVVEDFLFNENITYSKLNKKSLDVLCRSGALNSLIDKRFTGGKHFWSAVCVDRPRKEKNLVENIE
;
A
#
# COMPACT_ATOMS: atom_id res chain seq x y z
N MET A 1 -34.86 -44.47 9.04
CA MET A 1 -34.34 -43.10 9.33
C MET A 1 -32.85 -43.13 9.59
N TRP A 2 -32.29 -43.97 10.49
CA TRP A 2 -30.84 -44.07 10.69
C TRP A 2 -30.06 -44.56 9.47
N GLU A 3 -30.55 -45.60 8.75
CA GLU A 3 -29.96 -46.11 7.52
C GLU A 3 -29.89 -45.03 6.41
N THR A 4 -30.86 -44.12 6.36
CA THR A 4 -30.84 -43.00 5.43
C THR A 4 -29.75 -41.98 5.83
N PHE A 5 -29.52 -41.77 7.13
CA PHE A 5 -28.43 -40.92 7.61
C PHE A 5 -27.04 -41.56 7.36
N GLU A 6 -26.89 -42.84 7.53
CA GLU A 6 -25.66 -43.58 7.20
C GLU A 6 -25.30 -43.46 5.71
N TYR A 7 -26.29 -43.59 4.83
CA TYR A 7 -26.13 -43.41 3.40
C TYR A 7 -25.70 -41.96 3.07
N PHE A 8 -26.32 -40.94 3.70
CA PHE A 8 -25.95 -39.54 3.53
C PHE A 8 -24.61 -39.21 4.17
N SER A 9 -24.19 -39.83 5.26
CA SER A 9 -22.89 -39.56 5.90
C SER A 9 -21.72 -40.01 5.03
N GLY A 10 -21.86 -41.04 4.23
CA GLY A 10 -20.89 -41.47 3.21
C GLY A 10 -20.85 -40.57 1.98
N TYR A 11 -21.91 -39.78 1.74
CA TYR A 11 -22.03 -38.86 0.59
C TYR A 11 -21.85 -37.39 1.00
N GLY A 12 -21.69 -37.10 2.30
CA GLY A 12 -21.75 -35.78 2.89
C GLY A 12 -20.58 -34.85 2.52
N PHE A 13 -19.54 -35.36 1.87
CA PHE A 13 -18.44 -34.55 1.42
C PHE A 13 -17.95 -34.96 0.01
N ASN A 14 -17.94 -33.98 -0.91
CA ASN A 14 -17.48 -34.23 -2.25
C ASN A 14 -15.95 -34.47 -2.26
N LYS A 15 -15.55 -35.72 -2.51
CA LYS A 15 -14.14 -36.12 -2.55
C LYS A 15 -13.30 -35.31 -3.53
N SER A 16 -13.86 -34.98 -4.70
CA SER A 16 -13.17 -34.16 -5.71
C SER A 16 -12.91 -32.74 -5.20
N HIS A 17 -13.89 -32.18 -4.49
CA HIS A 17 -13.74 -30.88 -3.84
C HIS A 17 -12.64 -30.93 -2.76
N ALA A 18 -12.66 -31.93 -1.88
CA ALA A 18 -11.65 -32.11 -0.85
C ALA A 18 -10.24 -32.23 -1.44
N ILE A 19 -10.07 -33.05 -2.48
CA ILE A 19 -8.77 -33.23 -3.13
C ILE A 19 -8.28 -31.92 -3.75
N SER A 20 -9.15 -31.21 -4.50
CA SER A 20 -8.78 -29.96 -5.15
C SER A 20 -8.34 -28.89 -4.14
N TYR A 21 -9.09 -28.71 -3.06
CA TYR A 21 -8.74 -27.76 -2.02
C TYR A 21 -7.49 -28.18 -1.23
N SER A 22 -7.29 -29.46 -1.01
CA SER A 22 -6.08 -29.98 -0.35
C SER A 22 -4.83 -29.70 -1.17
N ILE A 23 -4.89 -29.82 -2.49
CA ILE A 23 -3.78 -29.50 -3.39
C ILE A 23 -3.45 -27.99 -3.30
N LEU A 24 -4.48 -27.14 -3.39
CA LEU A 24 -4.27 -25.67 -3.26
C LEU A 24 -3.72 -25.29 -1.89
N SER A 25 -4.24 -25.90 -0.82
CA SER A 25 -3.74 -25.63 0.54
C SER A 25 -2.28 -26.08 0.70
N TYR A 26 -1.91 -27.22 0.12
CA TYR A 26 -0.53 -27.69 0.11
C TYR A 26 0.38 -26.72 -0.66
N GLN A 27 -0.04 -26.28 -1.85
CA GLN A 27 0.72 -25.29 -2.64
C GLN A 27 0.93 -23.98 -1.89
N CYS A 28 -0.12 -23.46 -1.22
CA CYS A 28 -0.02 -22.25 -0.40
C CYS A 28 0.97 -22.46 0.77
N ALA A 29 0.88 -23.57 1.46
CA ALA A 29 1.79 -23.90 2.56
C ALA A 29 3.25 -24.07 2.09
N TRP A 30 3.43 -24.68 0.93
CA TRP A 30 4.74 -24.83 0.30
C TRP A 30 5.34 -23.48 -0.08
N LEU A 31 4.57 -22.62 -0.73
CA LEU A 31 5.00 -21.25 -1.08
C LEU A 31 5.34 -20.43 0.18
N LEU A 32 4.50 -20.49 1.21
CA LEU A 32 4.75 -19.80 2.48
C LEU A 32 6.03 -20.30 3.16
N ASN A 33 6.39 -21.58 3.01
CA ASN A 33 7.58 -22.14 3.62
C ASN A 33 8.87 -21.79 2.85
N TYR A 34 8.85 -21.79 1.53
CA TYR A 34 10.05 -21.62 0.70
C TYR A 34 10.19 -20.20 0.11
N TYR A 35 9.09 -19.47 -0.04
CA TYR A 35 9.01 -18.12 -0.62
C TYR A 35 8.13 -17.23 0.25
N GLN A 36 8.51 -17.14 1.53
CA GLN A 36 7.69 -16.50 2.56
C GLN A 36 7.38 -15.04 2.24
N SER A 37 8.39 -14.26 1.87
CA SER A 37 8.23 -12.82 1.60
C SER A 37 7.33 -12.57 0.39
N GLU A 38 7.54 -13.31 -0.70
CA GLU A 38 6.78 -13.21 -1.94
C GLU A 38 5.33 -13.66 -1.72
N TRP A 39 5.15 -14.73 -0.97
CA TRP A 39 3.81 -15.21 -0.62
C TRP A 39 3.05 -14.20 0.22
N LEU A 40 3.70 -13.62 1.23
CA LEU A 40 3.10 -12.61 2.10
C LEU A 40 2.78 -11.31 1.35
N ALA A 41 3.64 -10.86 0.44
CA ALA A 41 3.36 -9.72 -0.43
C ALA A 41 2.11 -9.97 -1.28
N ALA A 42 2.05 -11.11 -1.98
CA ALA A 42 0.90 -11.49 -2.79
C ALA A 42 -0.39 -11.68 -1.97
N PHE A 43 -0.27 -12.24 -0.77
CA PHE A 43 -1.39 -12.37 0.18
C PHE A 43 -1.92 -11.00 0.60
N LEU A 44 -1.04 -10.07 0.97
CA LEU A 44 -1.43 -8.70 1.30
C LEU A 44 -2.10 -7.97 0.14
N ASP A 45 -1.65 -8.15 -1.10
CA ASP A 45 -2.29 -7.55 -2.26
C ASP A 45 -3.72 -8.04 -2.47
N LYS A 46 -3.95 -9.33 -2.28
CA LYS A 46 -5.25 -9.98 -2.57
C LYS A 46 -6.25 -9.92 -1.42
N GLU A 47 -5.79 -9.65 -0.20
CA GLU A 47 -6.69 -9.62 0.95
C GLU A 47 -7.63 -8.40 0.87
N PRO A 48 -8.95 -8.59 1.12
CA PRO A 48 -9.91 -7.50 1.16
C PRO A 48 -9.53 -6.42 2.18
N GLU A 49 -9.86 -5.17 1.87
CA GLU A 49 -9.53 -4.00 2.73
C GLU A 49 -10.00 -4.18 4.17
N THR A 50 -11.18 -4.77 4.38
CA THR A 50 -11.75 -5.04 5.71
C THR A 50 -10.91 -6.01 6.56
N LYS A 51 -10.02 -6.77 5.94
CA LYS A 51 -9.15 -7.75 6.60
C LYS A 51 -7.67 -7.39 6.53
N LYS A 52 -7.34 -6.26 5.88
CA LYS A 52 -5.95 -5.84 5.62
C LYS A 52 -5.13 -5.70 6.91
N GLU A 53 -5.70 -5.09 7.94
CA GLU A 53 -5.03 -4.94 9.23
C GLU A 53 -4.65 -6.30 9.86
N LYS A 54 -5.58 -7.26 9.80
CA LYS A 54 -5.31 -8.62 10.28
C LYS A 54 -4.23 -9.30 9.45
N ALA A 55 -4.24 -9.12 8.13
CA ALA A 55 -3.23 -9.66 7.23
C ALA A 55 -1.83 -9.08 7.50
N ILE A 56 -1.74 -7.77 7.77
CA ILE A 56 -0.50 -7.11 8.19
C ILE A 56 0.03 -7.70 9.50
N ASN A 57 -0.84 -7.93 10.47
CA ASN A 57 -0.44 -8.54 11.74
C ASN A 57 0.04 -10.00 11.55
N ILE A 58 -0.56 -10.74 10.63
CA ILE A 58 -0.07 -12.07 10.23
C ILE A 58 1.34 -11.95 9.63
N ALA A 59 1.57 -11.05 8.67
CA ALA A 59 2.89 -10.86 8.08
C ALA A 59 3.96 -10.52 9.14
N LYS A 60 3.62 -9.64 10.10
CA LYS A 60 4.49 -9.32 11.24
C LYS A 60 4.79 -10.53 12.12
N SER A 61 3.82 -11.42 12.34
CA SER A 61 4.02 -12.65 13.14
C SER A 61 4.98 -13.63 12.47
N PHE A 62 5.16 -13.55 11.15
CA PHE A 62 6.17 -14.27 10.40
C PHE A 62 7.55 -13.57 10.38
N GLY A 63 7.69 -12.47 11.13
CA GLY A 63 8.97 -11.75 11.24
C GLY A 63 9.18 -10.65 10.21
N MET A 64 8.20 -10.40 9.32
CA MET A 64 8.32 -9.34 8.32
C MET A 64 8.18 -7.97 8.96
N LYS A 65 9.06 -7.05 8.58
CA LYS A 65 8.89 -5.63 8.85
C LYS A 65 7.95 -5.02 7.82
N ILE A 66 7.20 -4.01 8.23
CA ILE A 66 6.33 -3.25 7.32
C ILE A 66 6.88 -1.84 7.25
N GLU A 67 7.30 -1.44 6.06
CA GLU A 67 7.71 -0.06 5.78
C GLU A 67 6.48 0.81 5.58
N SER A 68 6.54 2.02 6.16
CA SER A 68 5.48 3.01 6.02
C SER A 68 5.39 3.53 4.59
N LEU A 69 4.24 4.10 4.25
CA LEU A 69 4.03 4.76 2.98
C LEU A 69 5.04 5.88 2.75
N ASP A 70 5.64 5.90 1.57
CA ASP A 70 6.53 6.97 1.13
C ASP A 70 6.45 7.14 -0.39
N VAL A 71 6.40 8.39 -0.85
CA VAL A 71 6.29 8.70 -2.29
C VAL A 71 7.49 8.22 -3.10
N ASN A 72 8.65 8.04 -2.49
CA ASN A 72 9.86 7.57 -3.16
C ASN A 72 10.00 6.05 -3.19
N SER A 73 9.52 5.34 -2.17
CA SER A 73 9.69 3.88 -2.05
C SER A 73 8.43 3.08 -2.39
N SER A 74 7.24 3.58 -2.07
CA SER A 74 5.98 2.83 -2.22
C SER A 74 5.55 2.66 -3.67
N GLY A 75 5.38 1.42 -4.14
CA GLY A 75 4.94 1.08 -5.48
C GLY A 75 3.41 1.05 -5.66
N ARG A 76 2.94 0.30 -6.67
CA ARG A 76 1.51 0.06 -6.92
C ARG A 76 0.97 -1.12 -6.13
N VAL A 77 1.81 -2.11 -5.90
CA VAL A 77 1.54 -3.35 -5.19
C VAL A 77 2.49 -3.48 -4.02
N TRP A 78 2.24 -4.42 -3.11
CA TRP A 78 3.18 -4.73 -2.06
C TRP A 78 4.49 -5.23 -2.66
N GLU A 79 5.58 -4.58 -2.32
CA GLU A 79 6.92 -4.91 -2.77
C GLU A 79 7.76 -5.42 -1.62
N ILE A 80 8.86 -6.09 -1.95
CA ILE A 80 9.78 -6.65 -0.98
C ILE A 80 11.08 -5.87 -1.10
N SER A 81 11.63 -5.47 0.05
CA SER A 81 12.95 -4.85 0.09
C SER A 81 14.04 -5.81 -0.46
N PRO A 82 15.14 -5.29 -0.99
CA PRO A 82 16.21 -6.12 -1.56
C PRO A 82 16.80 -7.17 -0.60
N ASP A 83 16.71 -6.93 0.71
CA ASP A 83 17.15 -7.87 1.74
C ASP A 83 16.12 -8.95 2.09
N GLY A 84 14.92 -8.88 1.50
CA GLY A 84 13.84 -9.84 1.71
C GLY A 84 13.12 -9.76 3.07
N SER A 85 13.51 -8.81 3.93
CA SER A 85 13.02 -8.75 5.33
C SER A 85 11.86 -7.79 5.57
N THR A 86 11.63 -6.88 4.61
CA THR A 86 10.67 -5.78 4.76
C THR A 86 9.67 -5.78 3.61
N LEU A 87 8.41 -5.62 3.94
CA LEU A 87 7.32 -5.40 2.97
C LEU A 87 7.02 -3.92 2.89
N ILE A 88 7.10 -3.36 1.68
CA ILE A 88 6.86 -1.96 1.37
C ILE A 88 5.38 -1.77 1.04
N GLN A 89 4.72 -0.93 1.81
CA GLN A 89 3.29 -0.66 1.63
C GLN A 89 3.05 0.12 0.33
N PRO A 90 2.08 -0.27 -0.53
CA PRO A 90 1.84 0.37 -1.81
C PRO A 90 1.03 1.67 -1.69
N LEU A 91 1.26 2.61 -2.61
CA LEU A 91 0.46 3.83 -2.75
C LEU A 91 -1.02 3.54 -3.06
N SER A 92 -1.32 2.40 -3.69
CA SER A 92 -2.70 1.94 -3.95
C SER A 92 -3.50 1.67 -2.68
N SER A 93 -2.84 1.46 -1.54
CA SER A 93 -3.51 1.32 -0.24
C SER A 93 -4.07 2.64 0.30
N ILE A 94 -3.68 3.79 -0.28
CA ILE A 94 -4.20 5.11 0.11
C ILE A 94 -5.59 5.31 -0.47
N LYS A 95 -6.60 5.21 0.40
CA LYS A 95 -7.99 5.40 -0.02
C LYS A 95 -8.23 6.81 -0.57
N GLY A 96 -8.65 6.86 -1.82
CA GLY A 96 -8.93 8.12 -2.51
C GLY A 96 -7.80 8.66 -3.38
N LEU A 97 -6.64 8.00 -3.41
CA LEU A 97 -5.58 8.25 -4.38
C LEU A 97 -5.90 7.47 -5.67
N GLY A 98 -6.03 8.17 -6.80
CA GLY A 98 -6.34 7.56 -8.09
C GLY A 98 -5.12 6.96 -8.77
N GLU A 99 -5.34 5.93 -9.60
CA GLU A 99 -4.27 5.23 -10.35
C GLU A 99 -3.41 6.20 -11.19
N ALA A 100 -4.04 7.19 -11.83
CA ALA A 100 -3.33 8.19 -12.62
C ALA A 100 -2.39 9.09 -11.78
N ALA A 101 -2.72 9.32 -10.50
CA ALA A 101 -1.85 10.04 -9.58
C ALA A 101 -0.67 9.16 -9.14
N ILE A 102 -0.93 7.88 -8.85
CA ILE A 102 0.11 6.88 -8.51
C ILE A 102 1.11 6.77 -9.66
N GLU A 103 0.64 6.64 -10.90
CA GLU A 103 1.50 6.58 -12.09
C GLU A 103 2.43 7.79 -12.20
N GLN A 104 1.87 8.99 -12.00
CA GLN A 104 2.67 10.21 -12.07
C GLN A 104 3.71 10.30 -10.97
N ILE A 105 3.38 9.84 -9.76
CA ILE A 105 4.34 9.79 -8.65
C ILE A 105 5.48 8.83 -9.01
N ILE A 106 5.17 7.60 -9.40
CA ILE A 106 6.16 6.57 -9.68
C ILE A 106 7.07 6.95 -10.85
N SER A 107 6.51 7.55 -11.91
CA SER A 107 7.25 7.90 -13.12
C SER A 107 8.19 9.10 -12.97
N ASN A 108 8.02 9.90 -11.90
CA ASN A 108 8.78 11.15 -11.72
C ASN A 108 9.70 11.13 -10.49
N ARG A 109 9.91 9.98 -9.90
CA ARG A 109 10.89 9.77 -8.79
C ARG A 109 12.33 9.88 -9.30
N PRO A 110 13.29 10.17 -8.41
CA PRO A 110 13.13 10.48 -6.98
C PRO A 110 12.76 11.94 -6.72
N PHE A 111 12.18 12.21 -5.53
CA PHE A 111 11.94 13.55 -5.02
C PHE A 111 12.87 13.75 -3.80
N GLU A 112 13.71 14.77 -3.83
CA GLU A 112 14.62 15.08 -2.72
C GLU A 112 13.98 16.03 -1.70
N VAL A 113 13.22 16.99 -2.22
CA VAL A 113 12.51 18.01 -1.43
C VAL A 113 11.06 18.12 -1.92
N VAL A 114 10.23 18.81 -1.14
CA VAL A 114 8.81 18.98 -1.47
C VAL A 114 8.58 19.75 -2.76
N GLU A 115 9.49 20.63 -3.13
CA GLU A 115 9.45 21.40 -4.38
C GLU A 115 9.56 20.51 -5.61
N ASP A 116 10.44 19.50 -5.58
CA ASP A 116 10.58 18.51 -6.67
C ASP A 116 9.27 17.80 -6.93
N PHE A 117 8.49 17.57 -5.88
CA PHE A 117 7.18 16.94 -5.98
C PHE A 117 6.09 17.90 -6.44
N LEU A 118 6.02 19.11 -5.88
CA LEU A 118 4.94 20.06 -6.13
C LEU A 118 5.07 20.79 -7.47
N PHE A 119 6.30 21.07 -7.90
CA PHE A 119 6.60 21.89 -9.08
C PHE A 119 7.13 21.10 -10.25
N ASN A 120 7.14 19.77 -10.15
CA ASN A 120 7.54 18.91 -11.25
C ASN A 120 6.66 19.17 -12.47
N GLU A 121 7.29 19.53 -13.60
CA GLU A 121 6.59 19.87 -14.86
C GLU A 121 5.79 18.70 -15.43
N ASN A 122 6.21 17.48 -15.15
CA ASN A 122 5.55 16.25 -15.59
C ASN A 122 4.37 15.83 -14.71
N ILE A 123 4.24 16.42 -13.52
CA ILE A 123 3.13 16.15 -12.59
C ILE A 123 2.00 17.16 -12.81
N THR A 124 0.91 16.71 -13.45
CA THR A 124 -0.20 17.59 -13.77
C THR A 124 -1.19 17.72 -12.62
N TYR A 125 -1.68 18.93 -12.38
CA TYR A 125 -2.69 19.22 -11.35
C TYR A 125 -4.01 18.45 -11.55
N SER A 126 -4.36 18.13 -12.78
CA SER A 126 -5.59 17.38 -13.09
C SER A 126 -5.56 15.94 -12.55
N LYS A 127 -4.38 15.33 -12.45
CA LYS A 127 -4.19 13.98 -11.95
C LYS A 127 -3.79 13.96 -10.47
N LEU A 128 -2.85 14.82 -10.08
CA LEU A 128 -2.44 15.02 -8.68
C LEU A 128 -3.11 16.29 -8.13
N ASN A 129 -4.41 16.24 -7.93
CA ASN A 129 -5.21 17.36 -7.47
C ASN A 129 -5.16 17.53 -5.93
N LYS A 130 -5.81 18.56 -5.41
CA LYS A 130 -5.90 18.89 -3.98
C LYS A 130 -6.32 17.68 -3.13
N LYS A 131 -7.30 16.89 -3.59
CA LYS A 131 -7.76 15.69 -2.86
C LYS A 131 -6.66 14.63 -2.78
N SER A 132 -5.92 14.43 -3.87
CA SER A 132 -4.79 13.50 -3.90
C SER A 132 -3.67 13.94 -2.96
N LEU A 133 -3.37 15.25 -2.91
CA LEU A 133 -2.40 15.82 -1.96
C LEU A 133 -2.85 15.66 -0.51
N ASP A 134 -4.13 15.90 -0.22
CA ASP A 134 -4.70 15.75 1.11
C ASP A 134 -4.53 14.31 1.64
N VAL A 135 -4.87 13.31 0.82
CA VAL A 135 -4.75 11.91 1.24
C VAL A 135 -3.29 11.45 1.35
N LEU A 136 -2.39 11.95 0.50
CA LEU A 136 -0.95 11.69 0.60
C LEU A 136 -0.35 12.27 1.89
N CYS A 137 -0.69 13.51 2.24
CA CYS A 137 -0.23 14.12 3.50
C CYS A 137 -0.78 13.38 4.72
N ARG A 138 -2.06 13.06 4.72
CA ARG A 138 -2.71 12.34 5.84
C ARG A 138 -2.19 10.93 6.04
N SER A 139 -1.83 10.25 4.96
CA SER A 139 -1.26 8.90 5.02
C SER A 139 0.19 8.88 5.50
N GLY A 140 0.85 10.05 5.54
CA GLY A 140 2.27 10.17 5.87
C GLY A 140 3.21 9.90 4.68
N ALA A 141 2.68 9.67 3.48
CA ALA A 141 3.48 9.33 2.30
C ALA A 141 4.45 10.46 1.87
N LEU A 142 4.23 11.69 2.30
CA LEU A 142 5.10 12.84 2.06
C LEU A 142 6.04 13.17 3.23
N ASN A 143 6.06 12.35 4.29
CA ASN A 143 6.84 12.65 5.50
C ASN A 143 8.34 12.75 5.24
N SER A 144 8.87 12.02 4.28
CA SER A 144 10.28 12.09 3.88
C SER A 144 10.67 13.43 3.25
N LEU A 145 9.69 14.17 2.72
CA LEU A 145 9.89 15.48 2.11
C LEU A 145 9.69 16.66 3.07
N ILE A 146 9.35 16.38 4.34
CA ILE A 146 9.21 17.42 5.38
C ILE A 146 10.60 17.92 5.77
N ASP A 147 10.83 19.17 5.57
CA ASP A 147 12.09 19.85 5.92
C ASP A 147 11.95 20.89 7.04
N LYS A 148 13.02 21.64 7.29
CA LYS A 148 13.10 22.63 8.36
C LYS A 148 12.15 23.84 8.21
N ARG A 149 11.59 24.05 7.01
CA ARG A 149 10.60 25.11 6.75
C ARG A 149 9.26 24.81 7.41
N PHE A 150 9.00 23.54 7.68
CA PHE A 150 7.74 23.11 8.29
C PHE A 150 7.93 22.85 9.77
N THR A 151 7.07 23.45 10.59
CA THR A 151 7.08 23.26 12.04
C THR A 151 6.43 21.94 12.49
N GLY A 152 6.16 21.04 11.55
CA GLY A 152 5.59 19.72 11.77
C GLY A 152 4.57 19.32 10.72
N GLY A 153 4.07 18.10 10.81
CA GLY A 153 3.17 17.53 9.81
C GLY A 153 1.88 18.31 9.56
N LYS A 154 1.33 18.98 10.57
CA LYS A 154 0.14 19.83 10.40
C LYS A 154 0.44 21.07 9.56
N HIS A 155 1.57 21.70 9.79
CA HIS A 155 2.01 22.87 9.03
C HIS A 155 2.29 22.46 7.58
N PHE A 156 3.07 21.40 7.39
CA PHE A 156 3.32 20.81 6.08
C PHE A 156 2.01 20.51 5.33
N TRP A 157 1.05 19.84 5.98
CA TRP A 157 -0.24 19.55 5.40
C TRP A 157 -0.99 20.84 4.97
N SER A 158 -0.99 21.87 5.79
CA SER A 158 -1.65 23.13 5.47
C SER A 158 -0.98 23.83 4.28
N ALA A 159 0.34 23.86 4.23
CA ALA A 159 1.09 24.48 3.13
C ALA A 159 0.90 23.75 1.80
N VAL A 160 0.87 22.42 1.82
CA VAL A 160 0.81 21.59 0.61
C VAL A 160 -0.63 21.37 0.10
N CYS A 161 -1.61 21.27 1.02
CA CYS A 161 -2.96 20.82 0.68
C CYS A 161 -4.00 21.93 0.54
N VAL A 162 -3.82 23.07 1.19
CA VAL A 162 -4.83 24.15 1.17
C VAL A 162 -4.93 24.76 -0.22
N ASP A 163 -3.79 25.11 -0.81
CA ASP A 163 -3.67 25.48 -2.21
C ASP A 163 -2.37 24.90 -2.74
N ARG A 164 -2.43 24.04 -3.77
CA ARG A 164 -1.20 23.60 -4.42
C ARG A 164 -0.49 24.81 -5.02
N PRO A 165 0.67 25.18 -4.46
CA PRO A 165 1.40 26.33 -4.99
C PRO A 165 1.85 25.99 -6.41
N ARG A 166 1.71 26.96 -7.31
CA ARG A 166 2.19 26.83 -8.70
C ARG A 166 3.64 27.27 -8.85
N LYS A 167 4.17 28.00 -7.86
CA LYS A 167 5.53 28.51 -7.85
C LYS A 167 6.09 28.37 -6.43
N GLU A 168 7.39 28.12 -6.34
CA GLU A 168 8.10 27.94 -5.07
C GLU A 168 7.90 29.11 -4.09
N LYS A 169 7.93 30.35 -4.59
CA LYS A 169 7.70 31.53 -3.74
C LYS A 169 6.34 31.49 -3.02
N ASN A 170 5.30 30.92 -3.65
CA ASN A 170 3.98 30.82 -3.05
C ASN A 170 3.95 29.73 -1.95
N LEU A 171 4.82 28.71 -2.06
CA LEU A 171 5.00 27.74 -0.99
C LEU A 171 5.60 28.42 0.25
N VAL A 172 6.60 29.26 0.08
CA VAL A 172 7.22 30.03 1.16
C VAL A 172 6.19 30.96 1.80
N GLU A 173 5.42 31.70 0.99
CA GLU A 173 4.34 32.59 1.47
C GLU A 173 3.24 31.84 2.26
N ASN A 174 3.00 30.57 1.97
CA ASN A 174 2.05 29.74 2.72
C ASN A 174 2.59 29.19 4.04
N ILE A 175 3.90 29.27 4.24
CA ILE A 175 4.61 28.76 5.44
C ILE A 175 4.81 29.86 6.47
N GLU A 176 4.98 31.11 6.04
CA GLU A 176 5.08 32.31 6.89
C GLU A 176 3.70 32.71 7.47
#